data_8fd81df7ea13092deeadfbeff835953e
#
_entry.id   8fd81df7ea13092deeadfbeff835953e
#
_cell.length_a   1.000
_cell.length_b   1.000
_cell.length_c   1.000
_cell.angle_alpha   90.00
_cell.angle_beta   90.00
_cell.angle_gamma   90.00
#
_symmetry.space_group_name_H-M   'P 1'
#
loop_
_entity.id
_entity.type
_entity.pdbx_description
1 polymer ?
#
loop_
_entity_poly.entity_id
_entity_poly.type
_entity_poly.pdbx_seq_one_letter_code
_entity_poly.pdbx_strand_id
1 'polypeptide(L)'
;IDILGELQDDLTFHFEKRDRLSYLEANRLIHEHIIASAGSPSLMLAWRLLLPRAERARHVTTLDHARWAEAYEEHRQIYAAIIARNETLIKQLMEAHFGNGIEAMKKKEAENRAKQRSQIYADVTR
;
A
#
# COMPACT_ATOMS: atom_id res chain seq x y z
N ILE A 1 3.53 -13.66 15.22
CA ILE A 1 2.11 -13.24 15.25
C ILE A 1 1.95 -12.00 16.11
N ASP A 2 2.56 -11.99 17.29
CA ASP A 2 2.47 -10.85 18.21
C ASP A 2 3.01 -9.57 17.58
N ILE A 3 4.15 -9.64 16.89
CA ILE A 3 4.73 -8.50 16.18
C ILE A 3 3.76 -7.98 15.10
N LEU A 4 3.18 -8.89 14.32
CA LEU A 4 2.23 -8.51 13.27
C LEU A 4 0.97 -7.87 13.88
N GLY A 5 0.49 -8.39 15.01
CA GLY A 5 -0.63 -7.80 15.75
C GLY A 5 -0.33 -6.40 16.24
N GLU A 6 0.86 -6.17 16.81
CA GLU A 6 1.30 -4.85 17.24
C GLU A 6 1.39 -3.87 16.08
N LEU A 7 1.94 -4.30 14.94
CA LEU A 7 2.03 -3.47 13.75
C LEU A 7 0.64 -3.14 13.17
N GLN A 8 -0.29 -4.09 13.25
CA GLN A 8 -1.66 -3.85 12.80
C GLN A 8 -2.37 -2.85 13.74
N ASP A 9 -2.13 -2.93 15.04
CA ASP A 9 -2.66 -1.95 16.00
C ASP A 9 -2.08 -0.56 15.74
N ASP A 10 -0.79 -0.45 15.45
CA ASP A 10 -0.14 0.81 15.06
C ASP A 10 -0.77 1.37 13.79
N LEU A 11 -1.00 0.52 12.79
CA LEU A 11 -1.63 0.91 11.54
C LEU A 11 -3.01 1.53 11.78
N THR A 12 -3.83 0.86 12.60
CA THR A 12 -5.16 1.32 12.99
C THR A 12 -5.10 2.66 13.71
N PHE A 13 -4.20 2.76 14.70
CA PHE A 13 -4.01 3.99 15.47
C PHE A 13 -3.68 5.19 14.57
N HIS A 14 -2.72 5.01 13.67
CA HIS A 14 -2.30 6.09 12.78
C HIS A 14 -3.37 6.44 11.74
N PHE A 15 -4.12 5.45 11.27
CA PHE A 15 -5.26 5.70 10.38
C PHE A 15 -6.33 6.54 11.08
N GLU A 16 -6.71 6.18 12.30
CA GLU A 16 -7.72 6.90 13.08
C GLU A 16 -7.27 8.33 13.43
N LYS A 17 -5.99 8.53 13.67
CA LYS A 17 -5.41 9.86 13.93
C LYS A 17 -5.14 10.66 12.65
N ARG A 18 -5.37 10.07 11.48
CA ARG A 18 -5.07 10.68 10.19
C ARG A 18 -3.60 11.07 10.03
N ASP A 19 -2.72 10.32 10.68
CA ASP A 19 -1.28 10.45 10.57
C ASP A 19 -0.78 9.56 9.43
N ARG A 20 -0.86 10.10 8.20
CA ARG A 20 -0.53 9.34 7.00
C ARG A 20 0.92 8.85 6.96
N LEU A 21 1.87 9.67 7.36
CA LEU A 21 3.29 9.29 7.29
C LEU A 21 3.62 8.17 8.28
N SER A 22 3.09 8.22 9.49
CA SER A 22 3.27 7.14 10.47
C SER A 22 2.52 5.88 10.03
N TYR A 23 1.34 6.02 9.42
CA TYR A 23 0.62 4.92 8.80
C TYR A 23 1.48 4.22 7.73
N LEU A 24 2.09 4.98 6.83
CA LEU A 24 2.92 4.43 5.76
C LEU A 24 4.13 3.67 6.30
N GLU A 25 4.71 4.14 7.40
CA GLU A 25 5.82 3.42 8.04
C GLU A 25 5.34 2.09 8.65
N ALA A 26 4.22 2.08 9.35
CA ALA A 26 3.62 0.84 9.88
C ALA A 26 3.26 -0.12 8.73
N ASN A 27 2.72 0.40 7.63
CA ASN A 27 2.40 -0.37 6.43
C ASN A 27 3.65 -1.04 5.85
N ARG A 28 4.75 -0.31 5.73
CA ARG A 28 6.03 -0.84 5.26
C ARG A 28 6.50 -1.99 6.15
N LEU A 29 6.46 -1.81 7.46
CA LEU A 29 6.89 -2.82 8.42
C LEU A 29 6.03 -4.07 8.38
N ILE A 30 4.71 -3.94 8.18
CA ILE A 30 3.81 -5.09 8.01
C ILE A 30 4.20 -5.91 6.78
N HIS A 31 4.38 -5.27 5.64
CA HIS A 31 4.77 -5.96 4.41
C HIS A 31 6.14 -6.64 4.56
N GLU A 32 7.10 -5.95 5.15
CA GLU A 32 8.44 -6.49 5.38
C GLU A 32 8.40 -7.70 6.32
N HIS A 33 7.60 -7.65 7.37
CA HIS A 33 7.43 -8.76 8.29
C HIS A 33 6.85 -9.99 7.60
N ILE A 34 5.83 -9.80 6.76
CA ILE A 34 5.22 -10.89 5.98
C ILE A 34 6.24 -11.51 5.04
N ILE A 35 7.00 -10.70 4.31
CA ILE A 35 8.05 -11.18 3.40
C ILE A 35 9.15 -11.93 4.16
N ALA A 36 9.61 -11.40 5.28
CA ALA A 36 10.63 -12.03 6.11
C ALA A 36 10.18 -13.38 6.66
N SER A 37 8.89 -13.53 6.95
CA SER A 37 8.30 -14.78 7.48
C SER A 37 8.39 -15.93 6.49
N ALA A 38 8.56 -15.66 5.19
CA ALA A 38 8.73 -16.69 4.18
C ALA A 38 10.10 -17.38 4.25
N GLY A 39 11.09 -16.79 4.95
CA GLY A 39 12.42 -17.36 5.11
C GLY A 39 13.20 -17.51 3.80
N SER A 40 12.88 -16.73 2.78
CA SER A 40 13.52 -16.78 1.47
C SER A 40 14.43 -15.57 1.24
N PRO A 41 15.76 -15.74 1.22
CA PRO A 41 16.69 -14.65 0.92
C PRO A 41 16.45 -14.02 -0.46
N SER A 42 16.09 -14.82 -1.45
CA SER A 42 15.79 -14.35 -2.81
C SER A 42 14.55 -13.46 -2.85
N LEU A 43 13.51 -13.85 -2.12
CA LEU A 43 12.28 -13.06 -2.00
C LEU A 43 12.56 -11.73 -1.29
N MET A 44 13.34 -11.76 -0.23
CA MET A 44 13.72 -10.54 0.49
C MET A 44 14.54 -9.59 -0.38
N LEU A 45 15.45 -10.13 -1.19
CA LEU A 45 16.23 -9.33 -2.13
C LEU A 45 15.33 -8.67 -3.17
N ALA A 46 14.41 -9.43 -3.77
CA ALA A 46 13.44 -8.89 -4.72
C ALA A 46 12.58 -7.78 -4.09
N TRP A 47 12.13 -8.00 -2.86
CA TRP A 47 11.37 -6.99 -2.10
C TRP A 47 12.16 -5.70 -1.94
N ARG A 48 13.42 -5.79 -1.50
CA ARG A 48 14.28 -4.61 -1.29
C ARG A 48 14.54 -3.84 -2.58
N LEU A 49 14.66 -4.52 -3.71
CA LEU A 49 14.84 -3.89 -5.01
C LEU A 49 13.59 -3.13 -5.47
N LEU A 50 12.41 -3.64 -5.14
CA LEU A 50 11.13 -3.03 -5.54
C LEU A 50 10.62 -2.00 -4.53
N LEU A 51 11.12 -2.03 -3.29
CA LEU A 51 10.61 -1.22 -2.18
C LEU A 51 10.54 0.27 -2.48
N PRO A 52 11.57 0.93 -3.05
CA PRO A 52 11.50 2.37 -3.32
C PRO A 52 10.33 2.75 -4.24
N ARG A 53 10.03 1.93 -5.24
CA ARG A 53 8.89 2.14 -6.14
C ARG A 53 7.56 1.92 -5.43
N ALA A 54 7.46 0.87 -4.63
CA ALA A 54 6.26 0.56 -3.85
C ALA A 54 5.97 1.68 -2.84
N GLU A 55 6.98 2.15 -2.14
CA GLU A 55 6.89 3.26 -1.20
C GLU A 55 6.39 4.53 -1.88
N ARG A 56 7.00 4.88 -3.01
CA ARG A 56 6.60 6.06 -3.79
C ARG A 56 5.13 5.96 -4.23
N ALA A 57 4.71 4.82 -4.73
CA ALA A 57 3.32 4.59 -5.15
C ALA A 57 2.36 4.78 -3.97
N ARG A 58 2.67 4.23 -2.81
CA ARG A 58 1.85 4.36 -1.60
C ARG A 58 1.77 5.80 -1.11
N HIS A 59 2.88 6.53 -1.13
CA HIS A 59 2.90 7.94 -0.76
C HIS A 59 1.99 8.77 -1.66
N VAL A 60 1.94 8.47 -2.94
CA VAL A 60 1.10 9.19 -3.91
C VAL A 60 -0.37 8.80 -3.78
N THR A 61 -0.68 7.51 -3.75
CA THR A 61 -2.08 7.02 -3.77
C THR A 61 -2.83 7.28 -2.46
N THR A 62 -2.14 7.29 -1.33
CA THR A 62 -2.76 7.56 -0.02
C THR A 62 -3.08 9.04 0.22
N LEU A 63 -2.66 9.94 -0.68
CA LEU A 63 -3.15 11.32 -0.68
C LEU A 63 -4.65 11.38 -0.98
N ASP A 64 -5.18 10.42 -1.73
CA ASP A 64 -6.61 10.21 -1.89
C ASP A 64 -7.13 9.44 -0.66
N HIS A 65 -7.92 10.11 0.17
CA HIS A 65 -8.44 9.50 1.40
C HIS A 65 -9.31 8.27 1.13
N ALA A 66 -10.07 8.24 0.04
CA ALA A 66 -10.89 7.09 -0.33
C ALA A 66 -10.02 5.86 -0.59
N ARG A 67 -8.92 6.02 -1.33
CA ARG A 67 -7.96 4.92 -1.55
C ARG A 67 -7.24 4.53 -0.26
N TRP A 68 -6.87 5.49 0.57
CA TRP A 68 -6.24 5.22 1.86
C TRP A 68 -7.15 4.37 2.76
N ALA A 69 -8.44 4.74 2.88
CA ALA A 69 -9.42 3.99 3.67
C ALA A 69 -9.63 2.57 3.11
N GLU A 70 -9.69 2.43 1.80
CA GLU A 70 -9.80 1.13 1.12
C GLU A 70 -8.57 0.25 1.42
N ALA A 71 -7.36 0.80 1.30
CA ALA A 71 -6.12 0.08 1.60
C ALA A 71 -6.07 -0.36 3.07
N TYR A 72 -6.51 0.48 3.99
CA TYR A 72 -6.59 0.14 5.40
C TYR A 72 -7.54 -1.04 5.64
N GLU A 73 -8.72 -1.04 5.02
CA GLU A 73 -9.66 -2.15 5.14
C GLU A 73 -9.11 -3.45 4.54
N GLU A 74 -8.38 -3.34 3.42
CA GLU A 74 -7.67 -4.48 2.83
C GLU A 74 -6.68 -5.09 3.84
N HIS A 75 -5.91 -4.26 4.54
CA HIS A 75 -4.99 -4.72 5.58
C HIS A 75 -5.70 -5.41 6.75
N ARG A 76 -6.86 -4.91 7.16
CA ARG A 76 -7.66 -5.55 8.21
C ARG A 76 -8.09 -6.95 7.82
N GLN A 77 -8.55 -7.12 6.58
CA GLN A 77 -8.97 -8.41 6.06
C GLN A 77 -7.79 -9.39 5.94
N ILE A 78 -6.66 -8.92 5.45
CA ILE A 78 -5.44 -9.72 5.35
C ILE A 78 -5.00 -10.22 6.73
N TYR A 79 -4.96 -9.34 7.72
CA TYR A 79 -4.61 -9.72 9.08
C TYR A 79 -5.56 -10.78 9.65
N ALA A 80 -6.86 -10.60 9.48
CA ALA A 80 -7.85 -11.57 9.94
C ALA A 80 -7.67 -12.95 9.27
N ALA A 81 -7.36 -12.97 7.97
CA ALA A 81 -7.09 -14.21 7.24
C ALA A 81 -5.81 -14.90 7.73
N ILE A 82 -4.78 -14.12 8.08
CA ILE A 82 -3.53 -14.67 8.65
C ILE A 82 -3.80 -15.31 10.01
N ILE A 83 -4.55 -14.64 10.89
CA ILE A 83 -4.92 -15.18 12.20
C ILE A 83 -5.75 -16.48 12.04
N ALA A 84 -6.64 -16.52 11.07
CA ALA A 84 -7.45 -17.71 10.76
C ALA A 84 -6.64 -18.80 10.04
N ARG A 85 -5.39 -18.53 9.64
CA ARG A 85 -4.54 -19.44 8.87
C ARG A 85 -5.19 -19.94 7.58
N ASN A 86 -5.98 -19.09 6.95
CA ASN A 86 -6.66 -19.38 5.71
C ASN A 86 -5.77 -19.02 4.52
N GLU A 87 -4.90 -19.93 4.11
CA GLU A 87 -3.90 -19.70 3.05
C GLU A 87 -4.52 -19.26 1.72
N THR A 88 -5.62 -19.90 1.31
CA THR A 88 -6.31 -19.56 0.06
C THR A 88 -6.82 -18.12 0.10
N LEU A 89 -7.44 -17.74 1.21
CA LEU A 89 -7.96 -16.37 1.39
C LEU A 89 -6.85 -15.34 1.46
N ILE A 90 -5.75 -15.65 2.18
CA ILE A 90 -4.57 -14.77 2.25
C ILE A 90 -4.06 -14.47 0.84
N LYS A 91 -3.89 -15.50 0.01
CA LYS A 91 -3.43 -15.34 -1.37
C LYS A 91 -4.37 -14.43 -2.17
N GLN A 92 -5.66 -14.69 -2.12
CA GLN A 92 -6.66 -13.90 -2.83
C GLN A 92 -6.65 -12.43 -2.40
N LEU A 93 -6.60 -12.18 -1.08
CA LEU A 93 -6.60 -10.84 -0.52
C LEU A 93 -5.31 -10.08 -0.86
N MET A 94 -4.16 -10.75 -0.82
CA MET A 94 -2.87 -10.11 -1.18
C MET A 94 -2.83 -9.77 -2.67
N GLU A 95 -3.30 -10.65 -3.54
CA GLU A 95 -3.37 -10.37 -4.97
C GLU A 95 -4.29 -9.18 -5.26
N ALA A 96 -5.46 -9.13 -4.62
CA ALA A 96 -6.39 -8.02 -4.76
C ALA A 96 -5.80 -6.71 -4.23
N HIS A 97 -5.14 -6.74 -3.07
CA HIS A 97 -4.51 -5.58 -2.46
C HIS A 97 -3.44 -4.95 -3.37
N PHE A 98 -2.55 -5.76 -3.90
CA PHE A 98 -1.53 -5.28 -4.82
C PHE A 98 -2.15 -4.79 -6.14
N GLY A 99 -3.12 -5.53 -6.69
CA GLY A 99 -3.84 -5.13 -7.90
C GLY A 99 -4.54 -3.79 -7.75
N ASN A 100 -5.22 -3.57 -6.63
CA ASN A 100 -5.90 -2.31 -6.32
C ASN A 100 -4.91 -1.16 -6.17
N GLY A 101 -3.75 -1.41 -5.59
CA GLY A 101 -2.67 -0.43 -5.48
C GLY A 101 -2.13 -0.01 -6.85
N ILE A 102 -1.91 -0.99 -7.73
CA ILE A 102 -1.46 -0.74 -9.11
C ILE A 102 -2.50 0.09 -9.88
N GLU A 103 -3.78 -0.27 -9.79
CA GLU A 103 -4.84 0.47 -10.47
C GLU A 103 -4.97 1.91 -9.95
N ALA A 104 -4.84 2.10 -8.64
CA ALA A 104 -4.84 3.44 -8.04
C ALA A 104 -3.68 4.28 -8.56
N MET A 105 -2.49 3.71 -8.72
CA MET A 105 -1.32 4.42 -9.25
C MET A 105 -1.48 4.78 -10.72
N LYS A 106 -2.00 3.86 -11.54
CA LYS A 106 -2.31 4.11 -12.96
C LYS A 106 -3.29 5.26 -13.12
N LYS A 107 -4.35 5.27 -12.30
CA LYS A 107 -5.34 6.35 -12.31
C LYS A 107 -4.69 7.69 -11.99
N LYS A 108 -3.84 7.72 -10.97
CA LYS A 108 -3.14 8.94 -10.55
C LYS A 108 -2.20 9.46 -11.64
N GLU A 109 -1.47 8.57 -12.27
CA GLU A 109 -0.57 8.92 -13.39
C GLU A 109 -1.36 9.49 -14.57
N ALA A 110 -2.51 8.91 -14.92
CA ALA A 110 -3.37 9.41 -15.97
C ALA A 110 -3.92 10.81 -15.65
N GLU A 111 -4.36 11.04 -14.41
CA GLU A 111 -4.81 12.36 -13.94
C GLU A 111 -3.68 13.40 -14.04
N ASN A 112 -2.48 13.04 -13.63
CA ASN A 112 -1.32 13.93 -13.69
C ASN A 112 -0.95 14.28 -15.15
N ARG A 113 -0.99 13.31 -16.05
CA ARG A 113 -0.76 13.57 -17.49
C ARG A 113 -1.80 14.49 -18.07
N ALA A 114 -3.07 14.31 -17.72
CA ALA A 114 -4.16 15.18 -18.19
C ALA A 114 -3.96 16.63 -17.68
N LYS A 115 -3.56 16.82 -16.42
CA LYS A 115 -3.25 18.13 -15.87
C LYS A 115 -2.08 18.79 -16.59
N GLN A 116 -1.01 18.05 -16.87
CA GLN A 116 0.15 18.55 -17.59
C GLN A 116 -0.22 19.01 -19.01
N ARG A 117 -1.05 18.24 -19.73
CA ARG A 117 -1.54 18.61 -21.07
C ARG A 117 -2.35 19.91 -21.00
N SER A 118 -3.26 20.03 -20.05
CA SER A 118 -4.08 21.22 -19.88
C SER A 118 -3.23 22.44 -19.61
N GLN A 119 -2.18 22.31 -18.78
CA GLN A 119 -1.27 23.40 -18.45
C GLN A 119 -0.45 23.82 -19.69
N ILE A 120 0.09 22.87 -20.42
CA ILE A 120 0.85 23.14 -21.66
C ILE A 120 -0.04 23.87 -22.68
N TYR A 121 -1.27 23.42 -22.84
CA TYR A 121 -2.22 24.05 -23.75
C TYR A 121 -2.54 25.49 -23.33
N ALA A 122 -2.78 25.71 -22.06
CA ALA A 122 -3.04 27.05 -21.51
C ALA A 122 -1.84 27.98 -21.72
N ASP A 123 -0.62 27.49 -21.53
CA ASP A 123 0.60 28.28 -21.70
C ASP A 123 0.86 28.65 -23.16
N VAL A 124 0.53 27.78 -24.10
CA VAL A 124 0.70 28.01 -25.53
C VAL A 124 -0.36 28.98 -26.08
N THR A 125 -1.57 29.01 -25.49
CA THR A 125 -2.67 29.84 -25.96
C THR A 125 -2.72 31.24 -25.32
N ARG A 126 -1.82 31.54 -24.40
CA ARG A 126 -1.63 32.89 -23.83
C ARG A 126 -0.79 33.73 -24.79
#